data_6176cfada82aa22e01083f3282ce637f
#
_entry.id   6176cfada82aa22e01083f3282ce637f
#
_cell.length_a   1.000
_cell.length_b   1.000
_cell.length_c   1.000
_cell.angle_alpha   90.00
_cell.angle_beta   90.00
_cell.angle_gamma   90.00
#
_symmetry.space_group_name_H-M   'P 1'
#
loop_
_entity.id
_entity.type
_entity.pdbx_description
1 polymer ?
#
loop_
_entity_poly.entity_id
_entity_poly.type
_entity_poly.pdbx_seq_one_letter_code
_entity_poly.pdbx_strand_id
1 'polypeptide(L)'
;MVNIDQLMPYTIGFDRMFDMLNRDFIPSTYPPYNIKKEGDCNFIIDIALAGFGKEDIEVKVVENELSIKSVKKNKDDDDALYKGIAYRSFNKRFTLADDVEVKNASLENGMLTIELERIIPEGKKPRLIKIN
;
A
#
# COMPACT_ATOMS: atom_id res chain seq x y z
N MET A 1 -2.76 -22.33 13.27
CA MET A 1 -1.67 -21.36 13.21
C MET A 1 -2.06 -20.18 12.33
N VAL A 2 -1.93 -18.98 12.86
CA VAL A 2 -2.30 -17.79 12.11
C VAL A 2 -1.30 -17.61 10.96
N ASN A 3 -1.83 -17.39 9.78
CA ASN A 3 -1.00 -17.13 8.63
C ASN A 3 -0.58 -15.66 8.64
N ILE A 4 0.62 -15.41 9.09
CA ILE A 4 1.18 -14.06 9.21
C ILE A 4 1.23 -13.35 7.86
N ASP A 5 1.38 -14.12 6.80
CA ASP A 5 1.35 -13.65 5.43
C ASP A 5 0.12 -12.83 5.10
N GLN A 6 -1.00 -13.30 5.60
CA GLN A 6 -2.27 -12.68 5.29
C GLN A 6 -2.53 -11.42 6.09
N LEU A 7 -1.82 -11.26 7.20
CA LEU A 7 -2.05 -10.12 8.08
C LEU A 7 -1.02 -9.01 7.89
N MET A 8 0.24 -9.37 7.90
CA MET A 8 1.30 -8.37 8.03
C MET A 8 1.57 -7.52 6.81
N PRO A 9 1.59 -8.06 5.58
CA PRO A 9 1.88 -7.23 4.41
C PRO A 9 0.81 -6.18 4.13
N TYR A 10 -0.34 -6.30 4.78
CA TYR A 10 -1.48 -5.43 4.51
C TYR A 10 -1.76 -4.42 5.61
N THR A 11 -0.86 -4.30 6.57
CA THR A 11 -1.08 -3.45 7.74
C THR A 11 -0.16 -2.25 7.71
N ILE A 12 -0.73 -1.06 7.74
CA ILE A 12 0.01 0.20 7.66
C ILE A 12 -0.33 1.06 8.87
N GLY A 13 0.68 1.60 9.54
CA GLY A 13 0.53 2.37 10.75
C GLY A 13 0.83 1.59 12.01
N PHE A 14 1.08 0.30 11.87
CA PHE A 14 1.45 -0.57 12.98
C PHE A 14 2.93 -0.95 12.85
N ASP A 15 3.79 0.04 12.82
CA ASP A 15 5.18 -0.09 12.40
C ASP A 15 5.99 -1.15 13.12
N ARG A 16 5.87 -1.18 14.43
CA ARG A 16 6.66 -2.13 15.22
C ARG A 16 6.28 -3.57 14.95
N MET A 17 4.98 -3.81 14.86
CA MET A 17 4.48 -5.15 14.57
C MET A 17 4.91 -5.57 13.16
N PHE A 18 4.81 -4.65 12.22
CA PHE A 18 5.23 -4.90 10.84
C PHE A 18 6.71 -5.27 10.77
N ASP A 19 7.56 -4.49 11.43
CA ASP A 19 9.00 -4.73 11.45
C ASP A 19 9.36 -6.08 12.06
N MET A 20 8.73 -6.41 13.19
CA MET A 20 9.00 -7.67 13.87
C MET A 20 8.65 -8.88 13.04
N LEU A 21 7.51 -8.84 12.38
CA LEU A 21 6.99 -10.00 11.67
C LEU A 21 7.52 -10.12 10.26
N ASN A 22 7.86 -9.00 9.65
CA ASN A 22 8.36 -8.99 8.28
C ASN A 22 9.79 -9.50 8.15
N ARG A 23 10.51 -9.65 9.25
CA ARG A 23 11.88 -10.18 9.22
C ARG A 23 11.96 -11.58 8.67
N ASP A 24 11.02 -12.43 9.08
CA ASP A 24 11.05 -13.85 8.78
C ASP A 24 10.14 -14.20 7.63
N PHE A 25 9.68 -13.19 6.91
CA PHE A 25 8.58 -13.42 6.02
C PHE A 25 8.66 -12.55 4.78
N ILE A 26 8.78 -13.18 3.62
CA ILE A 26 8.80 -12.49 2.34
C ILE A 26 7.55 -12.89 1.58
N PRO A 27 6.51 -12.03 1.59
CA PRO A 27 5.29 -12.36 0.85
C PRO A 27 5.56 -12.34 -0.64
N SER A 28 5.15 -13.38 -1.31
CA SER A 28 5.21 -13.45 -2.76
C SER A 28 3.82 -13.13 -3.30
N THR A 29 3.55 -11.86 -3.51
CA THR A 29 2.27 -11.41 -3.99
C THR A 29 2.43 -10.51 -5.20
N TYR A 30 1.49 -10.62 -6.11
CA TYR A 30 1.43 -9.78 -7.28
C TYR A 30 0.37 -8.69 -7.06
N PRO A 31 0.63 -7.45 -7.41
CA PRO A 31 1.89 -6.89 -7.93
C PRO A 31 2.93 -6.63 -6.85
N PRO A 32 4.22 -6.58 -7.21
CA PRO A 32 5.27 -6.25 -6.24
C PRO A 32 5.08 -4.85 -5.67
N TYR A 33 5.39 -4.70 -4.40
CA TYR A 33 5.25 -3.40 -3.77
C TYR A 33 6.29 -3.20 -2.68
N ASN A 34 6.54 -1.93 -2.35
CA ASN A 34 7.34 -1.51 -1.21
C ASN A 34 6.51 -0.59 -0.33
N ILE A 35 6.73 -0.68 0.96
CA ILE A 35 6.15 0.27 1.91
C ILE A 35 7.30 0.95 2.63
N LYS A 36 7.31 2.27 2.57
CA LYS A 36 8.35 3.08 3.19
C LYS A 36 7.75 3.99 4.23
N LYS A 37 8.53 4.28 5.26
CA LYS A 37 8.15 5.27 6.25
C LYS A 37 9.11 6.44 6.15
N GLU A 38 8.59 7.65 5.99
CA GLU A 38 9.39 8.86 5.95
C GLU A 38 9.04 9.73 7.15
N GLY A 39 9.95 9.83 8.11
CA GLY A 39 9.68 10.53 9.35
C GLY A 39 8.72 9.73 10.22
N ASP A 40 8.02 10.42 11.11
CA ASP A 40 7.15 9.76 12.09
C ASP A 40 5.72 9.58 11.60
N CYS A 41 5.31 10.38 10.63
CA CYS A 41 3.90 10.46 10.25
C CYS A 41 3.61 10.15 8.78
N ASN A 42 4.61 9.94 7.97
CA ASN A 42 4.41 9.77 6.54
C ASN A 42 4.77 8.36 6.08
N PHE A 43 3.95 7.81 5.22
CA PHE A 43 4.17 6.49 4.64
C PHE A 43 4.01 6.56 3.14
N ILE A 44 4.76 5.75 2.42
CA ILE A 44 4.70 5.69 0.96
C ILE A 44 4.61 4.23 0.54
N ILE A 45 3.61 3.94 -0.29
CA ILE A 45 3.50 2.63 -0.91
C ILE A 45 3.86 2.78 -2.38
N ASP A 46 4.83 2.03 -2.83
CA ASP A 46 5.20 1.97 -4.25
C ASP A 46 4.78 0.61 -4.80
N ILE A 47 3.97 0.61 -5.84
CA ILE A 47 3.49 -0.62 -6.45
C ILE A 47 3.91 -0.63 -7.92
N ALA A 48 4.57 -1.70 -8.33
CA ALA A 48 5.04 -1.83 -9.71
C ALA A 48 3.89 -2.29 -10.61
N LEU A 49 3.45 -1.41 -11.50
CA LEU A 49 2.31 -1.64 -12.38
C LEU A 49 2.64 -1.27 -13.82
N ALA A 50 3.76 -1.77 -14.30
CA ALA A 50 4.16 -1.54 -15.69
C ALA A 50 3.08 -2.06 -16.65
N GLY A 51 2.71 -1.25 -17.62
CA GLY A 51 1.70 -1.61 -18.59
C GLY A 51 0.28 -1.27 -18.22
N PHE A 52 0.05 -0.80 -17.00
CA PHE A 52 -1.28 -0.33 -16.58
C PHE A 52 -1.38 1.18 -16.70
N GLY A 53 -2.49 1.66 -17.21
CA GLY A 53 -2.80 3.09 -17.23
C GLY A 53 -3.66 3.46 -16.03
N LYS A 54 -3.90 4.76 -15.85
CA LYS A 54 -4.73 5.25 -14.75
C LYS A 54 -6.14 4.67 -14.82
N GLU A 55 -6.66 4.52 -16.01
CA GLU A 55 -8.01 4.00 -16.24
C GLU A 55 -8.11 2.50 -15.96
N ASP A 56 -6.98 1.83 -15.84
CA ASP A 56 -6.93 0.39 -15.59
C ASP A 56 -6.91 0.05 -14.11
N ILE A 57 -6.82 1.05 -13.26
CA ILE A 57 -6.59 0.85 -11.82
C ILE A 57 -7.59 1.67 -11.03
N GLU A 58 -8.15 1.06 -9.99
CA GLU A 58 -9.01 1.75 -9.05
C GLU A 58 -8.37 1.73 -7.67
N VAL A 59 -8.22 2.90 -7.08
CA VAL A 59 -7.72 3.05 -5.71
C VAL A 59 -8.88 3.55 -4.86
N LYS A 60 -9.20 2.83 -3.80
CA LYS A 60 -10.36 3.14 -2.97
C LYS A 60 -10.05 2.92 -1.50
N VAL A 61 -10.61 3.77 -0.66
CA VAL A 61 -10.53 3.61 0.79
C VAL A 61 -11.95 3.47 1.32
N VAL A 62 -12.20 2.38 2.03
CA VAL A 62 -13.46 2.17 2.73
C VAL A 62 -13.13 1.87 4.17
N GLU A 63 -13.59 2.72 5.07
CA GLU A 63 -13.24 2.65 6.48
C GLU A 63 -11.71 2.67 6.63
N ASN A 64 -11.13 1.63 7.17
CA ASN A 64 -9.68 1.55 7.37
C ASN A 64 -9.00 0.63 6.37
N GLU A 65 -9.64 0.35 5.26
CA GLU A 65 -9.07 -0.53 4.24
C GLU A 65 -8.81 0.22 2.95
N LEU A 66 -7.55 0.24 2.54
CA LEU A 66 -7.13 0.76 1.25
C LEU A 66 -7.08 -0.40 0.27
N SER A 67 -7.80 -0.29 -0.84
CA SER A 67 -7.77 -1.31 -1.87
C SER A 67 -7.30 -0.74 -3.20
N ILE A 68 -6.45 -1.49 -3.86
CA ILE A 68 -5.96 -1.19 -5.20
C ILE A 68 -6.29 -2.40 -6.06
N LYS A 69 -7.10 -2.19 -7.07
CA LYS A 69 -7.49 -3.30 -7.94
C LYS A 69 -7.42 -2.92 -9.40
N SER A 70 -7.25 -3.92 -10.24
CA SER A 70 -7.33 -3.76 -11.67
C SER A 70 -8.80 -3.80 -12.09
N VAL A 71 -9.20 -2.82 -12.88
CA VAL A 71 -10.60 -2.73 -13.34
C VAL A 71 -10.72 -3.10 -14.81
N LYS A 72 -9.61 -3.25 -15.49
CA LYS A 72 -9.61 -3.54 -16.90
C LYS A 72 -9.16 -4.96 -17.16
N LYS A 73 -9.77 -5.53 -18.15
CA LYS A 73 -9.49 -6.88 -18.57
C LYS A 73 -8.20 -7.02 -19.31
N ASN A 74 -7.79 -8.24 -19.41
CA ASN A 74 -6.59 -8.71 -20.05
C ASN A 74 -6.27 -7.98 -21.34
N LYS A 75 -5.09 -7.39 -21.37
CA LYS A 75 -4.47 -7.03 -22.62
C LYS A 75 -3.81 -8.30 -23.12
N ASP A 76 -4.51 -9.00 -23.99
CA ASP A 76 -3.92 -10.14 -24.65
C ASP A 76 -2.91 -9.64 -25.64
N ASP A 77 -1.67 -9.91 -25.35
CA ASP A 77 -0.57 -9.57 -26.20
C ASP A 77 -0.27 -10.78 -27.08
N ASP A 78 -1.23 -11.09 -27.95
CA ASP A 78 -1.14 -12.27 -28.80
C ASP A 78 0.03 -12.22 -29.77
N ASP A 79 0.57 -11.04 -30.00
CA ASP A 79 1.69 -10.84 -30.90
C ASP A 79 3.05 -11.04 -30.24
N ALA A 80 3.08 -11.30 -28.97
CA ALA A 80 4.33 -11.44 -28.25
C ALA A 80 4.97 -12.81 -28.53
N LEU A 81 6.22 -12.78 -28.95
CA LEU A 81 7.01 -14.01 -29.11
C LEU A 81 7.40 -14.60 -27.77
N TYR A 82 7.46 -13.76 -26.74
CA TYR A 82 7.78 -14.17 -25.37
C TYR A 82 7.02 -13.27 -24.41
N LYS A 83 6.35 -13.88 -23.44
CA LYS A 83 5.58 -13.14 -22.43
C LYS A 83 6.26 -13.24 -21.07
N GLY A 84 7.14 -12.29 -20.80
CA GLY A 84 7.79 -12.17 -19.50
C GLY A 84 7.03 -11.25 -18.54
N ILE A 85 6.11 -10.44 -19.07
CA ILE A 85 5.31 -9.53 -18.28
C ILE A 85 3.88 -10.04 -18.22
N ALA A 86 3.40 -10.26 -17.01
CA ALA A 86 2.04 -10.73 -16.80
C ALA A 86 1.12 -9.56 -16.43
N TYR A 87 0.06 -9.37 -17.20
CA TYR A 87 -0.96 -8.36 -16.89
C TYR A 87 -2.14 -9.07 -16.21
N ARG A 88 -1.91 -9.51 -14.99
CA ARG A 88 -2.93 -10.27 -14.27
C ARG A 88 -3.85 -9.36 -13.50
N SER A 89 -5.10 -9.78 -13.40
CA SER A 89 -6.04 -9.12 -12.51
C SER A 89 -5.54 -9.25 -11.09
N PHE A 90 -5.69 -8.18 -10.33
CA PHE A 90 -5.28 -8.19 -8.94
C PHE A 90 -6.22 -7.34 -8.08
N ASN A 91 -6.22 -7.62 -6.81
CA ASN A 91 -6.92 -6.82 -5.82
C ASN A 91 -6.05 -6.81 -4.56
N LYS A 92 -5.35 -5.71 -4.36
CA LYS A 92 -4.44 -5.55 -3.24
C LYS A 92 -5.11 -4.75 -2.15
N ARG A 93 -5.05 -5.24 -0.93
CA ARG A 93 -5.68 -4.58 0.21
C ARG A 93 -4.68 -4.32 1.31
N PHE A 94 -4.80 -3.15 1.91
CA PHE A 94 -3.97 -2.76 3.04
C PHE A 94 -4.88 -2.27 4.15
N THR A 95 -4.65 -2.75 5.36
CA THR A 95 -5.36 -2.28 6.53
C THR A 95 -4.61 -1.10 7.12
N LEU A 96 -5.31 0.01 7.26
CA LEU A 96 -4.73 1.24 7.80
C LEU A 96 -5.10 1.38 9.28
N ALA A 97 -4.17 1.93 10.06
CA ALA A 97 -4.49 2.33 11.42
C ALA A 97 -5.52 3.46 11.39
N ASP A 98 -6.27 3.62 12.47
CA ASP A 98 -7.37 4.59 12.52
C ASP A 98 -6.93 6.02 12.25
N ASP A 99 -5.69 6.35 12.56
CA ASP A 99 -5.16 7.70 12.41
C ASP A 99 -4.38 7.90 11.11
N VAL A 100 -4.42 6.94 10.20
CA VAL A 100 -3.71 7.05 8.92
C VAL A 100 -4.70 7.36 7.80
N GLU A 101 -4.37 8.36 7.01
CA GLU A 101 -5.18 8.77 5.87
C GLU A 101 -4.37 8.76 4.58
N VAL A 102 -5.03 8.46 3.48
CA VAL A 102 -4.43 8.56 2.15
C VAL A 102 -4.46 10.01 1.70
N LYS A 103 -3.31 10.55 1.37
CA LYS A 103 -3.19 11.94 0.91
C LYS A 103 -3.23 12.06 -0.59
N ASN A 104 -2.54 11.17 -1.28
CA ASN A 104 -2.36 11.27 -2.71
C ASN A 104 -2.03 9.92 -3.32
N ALA A 105 -2.36 9.78 -4.60
CA ALA A 105 -1.97 8.61 -5.37
C ALA A 105 -1.62 9.08 -6.78
N SER A 106 -0.52 8.60 -7.31
CA SER A 106 -0.08 8.96 -8.65
C SER A 106 0.51 7.75 -9.36
N LEU A 107 0.27 7.67 -10.65
CA LEU A 107 0.84 6.61 -11.49
C LEU A 107 1.77 7.27 -12.50
N GLU A 108 3.04 6.92 -12.44
CA GLU A 108 4.06 7.53 -13.27
C GLU A 108 5.15 6.51 -13.57
N ASN A 109 5.51 6.39 -14.84
CA ASN A 109 6.57 5.48 -15.28
C ASN A 109 6.35 4.02 -14.82
N GLY A 110 5.11 3.58 -14.81
CA GLY A 110 4.79 2.20 -14.39
C GLY A 110 4.81 1.98 -12.89
N MET A 111 4.90 3.04 -12.11
CA MET A 111 4.93 2.95 -10.66
C MET A 111 3.75 3.72 -10.06
N LEU A 112 2.93 3.02 -9.32
CA LEU A 112 1.86 3.65 -8.56
C LEU A 112 2.41 4.01 -7.18
N THR A 113 2.39 5.28 -6.86
CA THR A 113 2.88 5.79 -5.59
C THR A 113 1.69 6.32 -4.79
N ILE A 114 1.50 5.78 -3.60
CA ILE A 114 0.43 6.21 -2.70
C ILE A 114 1.06 6.82 -1.47
N GLU A 115 0.70 8.06 -1.19
CA GLU A 115 1.19 8.79 -0.03
C GLU A 115 0.15 8.77 1.08
N LEU A 116 0.57 8.39 2.28
CA LEU A 116 -0.29 8.32 3.45
C LEU A 116 0.32 9.15 4.57
N GLU A 117 -0.53 9.63 5.44
CA GLU A 117 -0.10 10.43 6.58
C GLU A 117 -0.85 10.02 7.83
N ARG A 118 -0.11 9.94 8.93
CA ARG A 118 -0.73 9.74 10.23
C ARG A 118 -1.20 11.09 10.74
N ILE A 119 -2.48 11.20 10.99
CA ILE A 119 -3.11 12.41 11.50
C ILE A 119 -3.27 12.26 13.01
N ILE A 120 -2.54 13.05 13.76
CA ILE A 120 -2.65 13.03 15.21
C ILE A 120 -3.64 14.10 15.63
N PRO A 121 -4.78 13.72 16.22
CA PRO A 121 -5.75 14.72 16.69
C PRO A 121 -5.13 15.68 17.68
N GLU A 122 -5.58 16.93 17.67
CA GLU A 122 -5.01 17.97 18.50
C GLU A 122 -5.01 17.59 19.99
N GLY A 123 -6.06 16.94 20.45
CA GLY A 123 -6.15 16.51 21.84
C GLY A 123 -5.22 15.37 22.21
N LYS A 124 -4.60 14.72 21.23
CA LYS A 124 -3.66 13.60 21.47
C LYS A 124 -2.21 13.96 21.21
N LYS A 125 -1.95 15.16 20.74
CA LYS A 125 -0.59 15.59 20.50
C LYS A 125 0.11 15.83 21.84
N PRO A 126 1.41 15.50 21.92
CA PRO A 126 2.18 15.81 23.11
C PRO A 126 2.14 17.32 23.36
N ARG A 127 1.98 17.70 24.58
CA ARG A 127 2.02 19.11 24.95
C ARG A 127 2.77 19.28 26.23
N LEU A 128 3.48 20.38 26.32
CA LEU A 128 4.24 20.72 27.50
C LEU A 128 3.31 21.33 28.54
N ILE A 129 3.34 20.79 29.72
CA ILE A 129 2.52 21.31 30.82
C ILE A 129 3.40 22.13 31.74
N LYS A 130 2.97 23.37 31.98
CA LYS A 130 3.70 24.27 32.84
C LYS A 130 3.43 23.90 34.30
N ILE A 131 4.52 23.79 35.05
CA ILE A 131 4.44 23.47 36.48
C ILE A 131 4.37 24.80 37.25
N ASN A 132 3.34 24.94 38.04
CA ASN A 132 3.18 26.15 38.87
C ASN A 132 3.88 25.97 40.22
#